data_a6d3740cb5e02e6e4c93b58b68ca230e
#
_entry.id   a6d3740cb5e02e6e4c93b58b68ca230e
#
_cell.length_a   1.000
_cell.length_b   1.000
_cell.length_c   1.000
_cell.angle_alpha   90.00
_cell.angle_beta   90.00
_cell.angle_gamma   90.00
#
_symmetry.space_group_name_H-M   'P 1'
#
loop_
_entity.id
_entity.type
_entity.pdbx_description
1 polymer ?
#
loop_
_entity_poly.entity_id
_entity_poly.type
_entity_poly.pdbx_seq_one_letter_code
_entity_poly.pdbx_strand_id
1 'polypeptide(L)'
;MIRSAFVRSIEIAKAESIAERAWGGRSVTPVVMLAVAGIVMATSPVAWAAFITVHAFGQDISVPQHLPSGSVISRYYVTPMAACGKARCTFKGISNYPSGGGSSGAGPIISTTVAGVSAQLLINGKGYKTGNYPQEQFSTSIEVQLLSNGQPVQSGSFGGTWYFTVFTAEVPDGARIYLSPTGKVTAIAGTCSAPNQTVTLPSARPSQFSGIGSTAGAKRFQLQVDNCPRGYNRIGYLLNPVGGAIAGSPGVLPLGAGSSAKGVRIRVADDKGVAATFDTSIRVDAYDKATGGSYAIPMQASYIQTAAAITPGTVSGAMTVLLDYQ
;
A
#
# COMPACT_ATOMS: atom_id res chain seq x y z
N MET A 1 8.05 -16.50 -7.16
CA MET A 1 6.74 -15.86 -7.35
C MET A 1 6.86 -14.48 -6.73
N ILE A 2 6.96 -13.45 -7.54
CA ILE A 2 7.11 -12.05 -7.08
C ILE A 2 5.69 -11.53 -6.87
N ARG A 3 5.31 -11.23 -5.63
CA ARG A 3 4.07 -10.49 -5.33
C ARG A 3 4.47 -9.07 -4.94
N SER A 4 4.31 -8.11 -5.84
CA SER A 4 4.36 -6.69 -5.49
C SER A 4 3.04 -6.34 -4.82
N ALA A 5 3.02 -6.32 -3.50
CA ALA A 5 1.89 -5.83 -2.74
C ALA A 5 2.29 -4.48 -2.11
N PHE A 6 1.77 -3.38 -2.68
CA PHE A 6 1.99 -2.04 -2.13
C PHE A 6 0.73 -1.57 -1.42
N VAL A 7 0.79 -1.49 -0.11
CA VAL A 7 -0.21 -0.78 0.69
C VAL A 7 0.51 0.41 1.33
N ARG A 8 0.15 1.64 0.94
CA ARG A 8 0.50 2.85 1.67
C ARG A 8 -0.77 3.45 2.25
N SER A 9 -0.89 3.43 3.56
CA SER A 9 -1.74 4.36 4.29
C SER A 9 -0.95 5.65 4.44
N ILE A 10 -1.42 6.75 3.85
CA ILE A 10 -0.92 8.09 4.14
C ILE A 10 -1.88 8.65 5.18
N GLU A 11 -1.44 8.76 6.43
CA GLU A 11 -2.07 9.64 7.41
C GLU A 11 -1.91 11.08 6.90
N ILE A 12 -3.04 11.71 6.60
CA ILE A 12 -3.07 13.15 6.32
C ILE A 12 -2.86 13.83 7.67
N ALA A 13 -1.71 14.50 7.80
CA ALA A 13 -1.42 15.35 8.95
C ALA A 13 -2.57 16.35 9.12
N LYS A 14 -3.16 16.35 10.32
CA LYS A 14 -4.15 17.29 10.79
C LYS A 14 -3.60 18.70 10.63
N ALA A 15 -4.19 19.49 9.75
CA ALA A 15 -3.90 20.92 9.68
C ALA A 15 -4.33 21.55 11.01
N GLU A 16 -3.38 21.94 11.83
CA GLU A 16 -3.63 22.76 13.01
C GLU A 16 -4.10 24.13 12.54
N SER A 17 -5.28 24.52 13.01
CA SER A 17 -5.84 25.84 12.86
C SER A 17 -4.89 26.87 13.47
N ILE A 18 -4.37 27.78 12.65
CA ILE A 18 -3.66 28.96 13.13
C ILE A 18 -4.70 29.87 13.79
N ALA A 19 -4.58 30.01 15.11
CA ALA A 19 -5.38 30.92 15.89
C ALA A 19 -5.16 32.36 15.43
N GLU A 20 -6.23 33.04 15.06
CA GLU A 20 -6.24 34.49 14.84
C GLU A 20 -5.91 35.21 16.17
N ARG A 21 -4.84 35.98 16.13
CA ARG A 21 -4.53 36.94 17.17
C ARG A 21 -5.43 38.16 16.99
N ALA A 22 -6.36 38.33 17.90
CA ALA A 22 -7.10 39.57 18.08
C ALA A 22 -6.16 40.73 18.39
N TRP A 23 -6.20 41.78 17.60
CA TRP A 23 -5.69 43.12 17.96
C TRP A 23 -6.84 44.02 18.31
N GLY A 24 -6.76 44.48 19.53
CA GLY A 24 -7.79 45.35 20.14
C GLY A 24 -7.72 46.80 19.70
N GLY A 25 -8.88 47.39 19.67
CA GLY A 25 -9.17 48.70 20.16
C GLY A 25 -8.89 49.93 19.31
N ARG A 26 -9.93 50.59 18.87
CA ARG A 26 -10.27 51.94 19.27
C ARG A 26 -11.58 52.40 18.63
N SER A 27 -12.43 52.92 19.51
CA SER A 27 -13.70 53.61 19.26
C SER A 27 -13.52 54.91 18.51
N VAL A 28 -14.44 55.24 17.57
CA VAL A 28 -14.91 56.60 17.30
C VAL A 28 -16.35 56.54 16.81
N THR A 29 -17.16 57.37 17.42
CA THR A 29 -18.60 57.62 17.34
C THR A 29 -19.04 58.35 16.06
N PRO A 30 -20.33 58.74 15.93
CA PRO A 30 -21.18 58.38 14.79
C PRO A 30 -21.48 59.55 13.87
N VAL A 31 -21.85 59.30 12.62
CA VAL A 31 -22.50 60.32 11.78
C VAL A 31 -23.52 59.71 10.83
N VAL A 32 -24.75 60.11 11.07
CA VAL A 32 -25.84 60.44 10.12
C VAL A 32 -26.39 59.37 9.17
N MET A 33 -27.65 59.06 9.40
CA MET A 33 -28.60 58.45 8.47
C MET A 33 -28.73 59.23 7.16
N LEU A 34 -28.65 58.50 6.06
CA LEU A 34 -29.34 58.86 4.83
C LEU A 34 -29.99 57.61 4.28
N ALA A 35 -31.31 57.55 4.35
CA ALA A 35 -32.10 56.50 3.73
C ALA A 35 -32.07 56.69 2.21
N VAL A 36 -31.36 55.80 1.53
CA VAL A 36 -31.51 55.60 0.09
C VAL A 36 -32.19 54.24 -0.10
N ALA A 37 -33.45 54.30 -0.57
CA ALA A 37 -34.16 53.12 -1.02
C ALA A 37 -33.45 52.53 -2.25
N GLY A 38 -32.50 51.63 -2.01
CA GLY A 38 -31.84 50.87 -3.03
C GLY A 38 -32.66 49.64 -3.36
N ILE A 39 -33.06 49.50 -4.60
CA ILE A 39 -33.62 48.28 -5.19
C ILE A 39 -32.63 47.18 -4.96
N VAL A 40 -32.94 46.26 -4.05
CA VAL A 40 -32.17 45.02 -3.89
C VAL A 40 -32.49 44.15 -5.10
N MET A 41 -31.71 44.27 -6.16
CA MET A 41 -31.61 43.21 -7.15
C MET A 41 -31.02 42.00 -6.43
N ALA A 42 -31.87 41.01 -6.16
CA ALA A 42 -31.42 39.71 -5.72
C ALA A 42 -30.57 39.09 -6.85
N THR A 43 -29.27 39.32 -6.81
CA THR A 43 -28.34 38.54 -7.61
C THR A 43 -28.37 37.13 -7.01
N SER A 44 -29.11 36.24 -7.64
CA SER A 44 -29.03 34.82 -7.36
C SER A 44 -27.53 34.44 -7.47
N PRO A 45 -26.92 33.84 -6.43
CA PRO A 45 -25.57 33.35 -6.56
C PRO A 45 -25.62 32.30 -7.66
N VAL A 46 -24.93 32.56 -8.77
CA VAL A 46 -24.66 31.52 -9.77
C VAL A 46 -23.87 30.46 -9.03
N ALA A 47 -24.53 29.37 -8.69
CA ALA A 47 -23.87 28.23 -8.07
C ALA A 47 -22.90 27.66 -9.12
N TRP A 48 -21.61 27.98 -8.94
CA TRP A 48 -20.57 27.39 -9.76
C TRP A 48 -20.55 25.90 -9.42
N ALA A 49 -20.70 25.04 -10.44
CA ALA A 49 -20.53 23.61 -10.26
C ALA A 49 -19.16 23.36 -9.61
N ALA A 50 -19.16 22.84 -8.41
CA ALA A 50 -17.92 22.61 -7.69
C ALA A 50 -17.19 21.43 -8.33
N PHE A 51 -16.09 21.70 -9.02
CA PHE A 51 -15.20 20.68 -9.55
C PHE A 51 -14.15 20.35 -8.48
N ILE A 52 -14.08 19.08 -8.10
CA ILE A 52 -13.04 18.57 -7.21
C ILE A 52 -12.04 17.82 -8.07
N THR A 53 -10.81 18.30 -8.11
CA THR A 53 -9.71 17.61 -8.80
C THR A 53 -8.82 16.92 -7.77
N VAL A 54 -8.62 15.63 -7.95
CA VAL A 54 -7.74 14.81 -7.12
C VAL A 54 -6.57 14.34 -7.96
N HIS A 55 -5.37 14.74 -7.56
CA HIS A 55 -4.12 14.26 -8.14
C HIS A 55 -3.64 13.05 -7.35
N ALA A 56 -3.88 11.86 -7.93
CA ALA A 56 -3.49 10.61 -7.30
C ALA A 56 -2.01 10.33 -7.50
N PHE A 57 -1.39 9.70 -6.49
CA PHE A 57 0.02 9.29 -6.41
C PHE A 57 1.00 10.43 -6.18
N GLY A 58 1.20 11.39 -7.06
CA GLY A 58 2.04 12.59 -6.88
C GLY A 58 3.53 12.37 -6.58
N GLN A 59 3.98 11.13 -6.48
CA GLN A 59 5.35 10.73 -6.14
C GLN A 59 5.94 9.87 -7.26
N ASP A 60 7.27 9.87 -7.34
CA ASP A 60 7.98 8.97 -8.25
C ASP A 60 7.86 7.52 -7.77
N ILE A 61 7.42 6.65 -8.67
CA ILE A 61 7.20 5.23 -8.43
C ILE A 61 8.27 4.45 -9.19
N SER A 62 9.07 3.65 -8.48
CA SER A 62 10.03 2.73 -9.08
C SER A 62 9.46 1.32 -9.11
N VAL A 63 9.47 0.68 -10.27
CA VAL A 63 8.85 -0.64 -10.47
C VAL A 63 9.74 -1.57 -11.27
N PRO A 64 9.67 -2.89 -11.06
CA PRO A 64 10.28 -3.85 -11.99
C PRO A 64 9.73 -3.68 -13.39
N GLN A 65 10.61 -3.73 -14.39
CA GLN A 65 10.21 -3.61 -15.79
C GLN A 65 9.23 -4.69 -16.23
N HIS A 66 9.37 -5.91 -15.70
CA HIS A 66 8.51 -7.04 -16.04
C HIS A 66 7.67 -7.44 -14.82
N LEU A 67 6.39 -7.22 -14.90
CA LEU A 67 5.41 -7.60 -13.90
C LEU A 67 4.31 -8.45 -14.53
N PRO A 68 3.80 -9.48 -13.83
CA PRO A 68 2.64 -10.22 -14.30
C PRO A 68 1.44 -9.29 -14.53
N SER A 69 0.62 -9.59 -15.53
CA SER A 69 -0.62 -8.86 -15.78
C SER A 69 -1.52 -8.85 -14.55
N GLY A 70 -2.15 -7.72 -14.26
CA GLY A 70 -3.01 -7.53 -13.09
C GLY A 70 -2.25 -7.30 -11.76
N SER A 71 -0.90 -7.32 -11.76
CA SER A 71 -0.14 -6.96 -10.56
C SER A 71 -0.41 -5.51 -10.19
N VAL A 72 -0.78 -5.27 -8.93
CA VAL A 72 -0.99 -3.91 -8.41
C VAL A 72 0.37 -3.24 -8.22
N ILE A 73 0.60 -2.15 -8.92
CA ILE A 73 1.82 -1.33 -8.85
C ILE A 73 1.73 -0.35 -7.69
N SER A 74 0.61 0.35 -7.58
CA SER A 74 0.39 1.34 -6.52
C SER A 74 -1.09 1.55 -6.27
N ARG A 75 -1.44 2.06 -5.08
CA ARG A 75 -2.80 2.38 -4.64
C ARG A 75 -2.84 3.79 -4.09
N TYR A 76 -3.92 4.48 -4.37
CA TYR A 76 -4.20 5.78 -3.81
C TYR A 76 -5.65 5.81 -3.31
N TYR A 77 -5.87 6.44 -2.16
CA TYR A 77 -7.18 6.44 -1.51
C TYR A 77 -7.72 7.86 -1.37
N VAL A 78 -8.99 8.05 -1.75
CA VAL A 78 -9.71 9.31 -1.59
C VAL A 78 -10.86 9.08 -0.61
N THR A 79 -10.82 9.73 0.54
CA THR A 79 -11.88 9.59 1.54
C THR A 79 -13.20 10.20 1.05
N PRO A 80 -14.37 9.74 1.53
CA PRO A 80 -15.65 10.36 1.19
C PRO A 80 -15.68 11.85 1.53
N MET A 81 -15.07 12.26 2.64
CA MET A 81 -14.94 13.66 3.01
C MET A 81 -14.20 14.50 1.97
N ALA A 82 -13.09 13.97 1.43
CA ALA A 82 -12.34 14.62 0.35
C ALA A 82 -13.10 14.57 -0.99
N ALA A 83 -13.89 13.52 -1.20
CA ALA A 83 -14.62 13.30 -2.44
C ALA A 83 -15.92 14.13 -2.56
N CYS A 84 -16.70 14.27 -1.49
CA CYS A 84 -18.00 14.95 -1.53
C CYS A 84 -18.30 15.84 -0.32
N GLY A 85 -17.34 16.03 0.58
CA GLY A 85 -17.51 16.86 1.79
C GLY A 85 -18.36 16.22 2.89
N LYS A 86 -18.69 14.93 2.79
CA LYS A 86 -19.51 14.18 3.75
C LYS A 86 -18.87 12.84 4.11
N ALA A 87 -19.28 12.26 5.23
CA ALA A 87 -18.83 10.93 5.66
C ALA A 87 -19.37 9.79 4.76
N ARG A 88 -20.45 10.08 4.02
CA ARG A 88 -21.07 9.15 3.05
C ARG A 88 -21.44 9.92 1.80
N CYS A 89 -21.05 9.41 0.66
CA CYS A 89 -21.37 9.99 -0.65
C CYS A 89 -22.31 9.06 -1.42
N THR A 90 -23.15 9.66 -2.27
CA THR A 90 -23.97 8.96 -3.25
C THR A 90 -23.42 9.25 -4.64
N PHE A 91 -22.97 8.26 -5.39
CA PHE A 91 -22.55 8.47 -6.78
C PHE A 91 -23.64 8.03 -7.75
N LYS A 92 -23.77 8.79 -8.84
CA LYS A 92 -24.79 8.60 -9.87
C LYS A 92 -24.22 8.04 -11.17
N GLY A 93 -22.92 8.16 -11.36
CA GLY A 93 -22.28 7.73 -12.60
C GLY A 93 -20.77 7.80 -12.50
N ILE A 94 -20.14 7.17 -13.46
CA ILE A 94 -18.68 7.19 -13.64
C ILE A 94 -18.36 7.29 -15.13
N SER A 95 -17.30 7.99 -15.45
CA SER A 95 -16.69 7.98 -16.78
C SER A 95 -15.21 7.64 -16.67
N ASN A 96 -14.76 6.73 -17.51
CA ASN A 96 -13.37 6.27 -17.60
C ASN A 96 -12.76 6.86 -18.88
N TYR A 97 -11.58 7.48 -18.78
CA TYR A 97 -10.92 8.14 -19.90
C TYR A 97 -9.54 7.50 -20.14
N PRO A 98 -9.43 6.56 -21.09
CA PRO A 98 -8.16 5.94 -21.42
C PRO A 98 -7.08 6.98 -21.72
N SER A 99 -5.92 6.81 -21.14
CA SER A 99 -4.74 7.69 -21.28
C SER A 99 -5.00 9.17 -20.95
N GLY A 100 -6.02 9.46 -20.14
CA GLY A 100 -6.40 10.83 -19.77
C GLY A 100 -6.92 11.66 -20.96
N GLY A 101 -7.46 11.00 -21.96
CA GLY A 101 -7.97 11.64 -23.19
C GLY A 101 -9.36 12.29 -23.05
N GLY A 102 -9.81 12.99 -24.09
CA GLY A 102 -11.11 13.67 -24.11
C GLY A 102 -12.32 12.74 -24.33
N SER A 103 -12.11 11.50 -24.73
CA SER A 103 -13.20 10.54 -25.01
C SER A 103 -13.26 9.47 -23.93
N SER A 104 -14.48 9.18 -23.46
CA SER A 104 -14.69 8.12 -22.49
C SER A 104 -14.61 6.73 -23.14
N GLY A 105 -13.97 5.79 -22.43
CA GLY A 105 -13.91 4.37 -22.77
C GLY A 105 -14.81 3.54 -21.85
N ALA A 106 -14.93 2.25 -22.15
CA ALA A 106 -15.79 1.37 -21.37
C ALA A 106 -15.27 1.15 -19.92
N GLY A 107 -13.95 0.97 -19.70
CA GLY A 107 -13.41 0.59 -18.39
C GLY A 107 -13.80 -0.84 -17.96
N PRO A 108 -13.70 -1.25 -16.70
CA PRO A 108 -13.20 -0.47 -15.56
C PRO A 108 -11.67 -0.30 -15.53
N ILE A 109 -10.92 -1.11 -16.28
CA ILE A 109 -9.45 -0.97 -16.41
C ILE A 109 -9.19 -0.21 -17.70
N ILE A 110 -8.40 0.84 -17.62
CA ILE A 110 -8.06 1.73 -18.74
C ILE A 110 -6.54 1.85 -18.90
N SER A 111 -6.10 2.14 -20.11
CA SER A 111 -4.71 2.46 -20.40
C SER A 111 -4.28 3.78 -19.73
N THR A 112 -3.00 3.89 -19.44
CA THR A 112 -2.36 5.16 -19.07
C THR A 112 -1.44 5.64 -20.17
N THR A 113 -0.87 6.84 -20.01
CA THR A 113 0.19 7.35 -20.90
C THR A 113 1.54 6.66 -20.67
N VAL A 114 1.67 5.87 -19.61
CA VAL A 114 2.87 5.09 -19.31
C VAL A 114 2.69 3.67 -19.85
N ALA A 115 3.51 3.29 -20.83
CA ALA A 115 3.47 1.95 -21.41
C ALA A 115 3.70 0.86 -20.34
N GLY A 116 2.95 -0.23 -20.42
CA GLY A 116 2.98 -1.31 -19.44
C GLY A 116 2.11 -1.07 -18.19
N VAL A 117 1.54 0.14 -18.03
CA VAL A 117 0.73 0.52 -16.87
C VAL A 117 -0.72 0.82 -17.26
N SER A 118 -1.66 0.22 -16.57
CA SER A 118 -3.09 0.52 -16.62
C SER A 118 -3.56 1.14 -15.31
N ALA A 119 -4.72 1.78 -15.33
CA ALA A 119 -5.36 2.35 -14.15
C ALA A 119 -6.76 1.78 -13.96
N GLN A 120 -7.18 1.64 -12.70
CA GLN A 120 -8.53 1.24 -12.31
C GLN A 120 -9.00 2.07 -11.12
N LEU A 121 -10.30 2.39 -11.10
CA LEU A 121 -10.95 3.01 -9.96
C LEU A 121 -11.92 2.02 -9.32
N LEU A 122 -11.84 1.86 -7.99
CA LEU A 122 -12.71 1.01 -7.21
C LEU A 122 -13.53 1.86 -6.22
N ILE A 123 -14.84 1.62 -6.16
CA ILE A 123 -15.74 2.12 -5.13
C ILE A 123 -16.31 0.92 -4.41
N ASN A 124 -16.24 0.88 -3.08
CA ASN A 124 -16.61 -0.30 -2.28
C ASN A 124 -15.91 -1.60 -2.76
N GLY A 125 -14.65 -1.50 -3.22
CA GLY A 125 -13.88 -2.64 -3.72
C GLY A 125 -14.28 -3.14 -5.12
N LYS A 126 -15.23 -2.48 -5.80
CA LYS A 126 -15.74 -2.86 -7.13
C LYS A 126 -15.33 -1.85 -8.19
N GLY A 127 -14.84 -2.34 -9.33
CA GLY A 127 -14.57 -1.52 -10.52
C GLY A 127 -15.84 -1.30 -11.35
N TYR A 128 -16.02 -0.09 -11.85
CA TYR A 128 -17.20 0.29 -12.62
C TYR A 128 -16.84 0.65 -14.06
N LYS A 129 -17.67 0.20 -14.99
CA LYS A 129 -17.63 0.66 -16.39
C LYS A 129 -18.18 2.08 -16.48
N THR A 130 -17.87 2.78 -17.56
CA THR A 130 -18.54 4.06 -17.89
C THR A 130 -20.05 3.85 -17.98
N GLY A 131 -20.80 4.67 -17.24
CA GLY A 131 -22.26 4.56 -17.21
C GLY A 131 -22.90 5.31 -16.05
N ASN A 132 -24.23 5.26 -16.01
CA ASN A 132 -25.06 5.77 -14.95
C ASN A 132 -25.38 4.66 -13.96
N TYR A 133 -25.30 4.97 -12.68
CA TYR A 133 -25.55 4.05 -11.58
C TYR A 133 -26.60 4.67 -10.66
N PRO A 134 -27.78 4.07 -10.49
CA PRO A 134 -28.84 4.63 -9.67
C PRO A 134 -28.43 4.58 -8.20
N GLN A 135 -28.00 5.74 -7.68
CA GLN A 135 -27.86 6.02 -6.25
C GLN A 135 -27.07 4.98 -5.42
N GLU A 136 -25.93 4.54 -5.92
CA GLU A 136 -25.02 3.74 -5.09
C GLU A 136 -24.29 4.63 -4.07
N GLN A 137 -24.19 4.16 -2.82
CA GLN A 137 -23.55 4.90 -1.74
C GLN A 137 -22.20 4.29 -1.38
N PHE A 138 -21.29 5.16 -0.93
CA PHE A 138 -20.02 4.72 -0.35
C PHE A 138 -19.65 5.54 0.89
N SER A 139 -19.14 4.85 1.91
CA SER A 139 -18.61 5.42 3.15
C SER A 139 -17.18 5.02 3.41
N THR A 140 -16.61 4.19 2.53
CA THR A 140 -15.19 3.83 2.48
C THR A 140 -14.48 4.66 1.42
N SER A 141 -13.16 4.74 1.47
CA SER A 141 -12.40 5.49 0.46
C SER A 141 -12.58 4.90 -0.94
N ILE A 142 -12.65 5.79 -1.93
CA ILE A 142 -12.43 5.43 -3.33
C ILE A 142 -10.96 5.00 -3.44
N GLU A 143 -10.70 3.90 -4.12
CA GLU A 143 -9.35 3.42 -4.38
C GLU A 143 -9.01 3.59 -5.86
N VAL A 144 -7.89 4.24 -6.16
CA VAL A 144 -7.30 4.28 -7.49
C VAL A 144 -6.11 3.34 -7.51
N GLN A 145 -6.10 2.40 -8.42
CA GLN A 145 -5.02 1.43 -8.59
C GLN A 145 -4.27 1.69 -9.88
N LEU A 146 -2.94 1.59 -9.83
CA LEU A 146 -2.11 1.36 -11.00
C LEU A 146 -1.81 -0.13 -11.10
N LEU A 147 -1.98 -0.69 -12.29
CA LEU A 147 -1.87 -2.12 -12.56
C LEU A 147 -0.87 -2.35 -13.68
N SER A 148 -0.12 -3.46 -13.62
CA SER A 148 0.59 -3.96 -14.79
C SER A 148 -0.41 -4.54 -15.80
N ASN A 149 -0.25 -4.21 -17.06
CA ASN A 149 -1.01 -4.84 -18.15
C ASN A 149 -0.31 -6.08 -18.75
N GLY A 150 0.81 -6.50 -18.16
CA GLY A 150 1.61 -7.64 -18.60
C GLY A 150 2.65 -7.32 -19.67
N GLN A 151 2.63 -6.10 -20.23
CA GLN A 151 3.69 -5.62 -21.12
C GLN A 151 4.84 -5.03 -20.30
N PRO A 152 6.07 -4.99 -20.85
CA PRO A 152 7.18 -4.33 -20.16
C PRO A 152 6.84 -2.88 -19.83
N VAL A 153 7.00 -2.51 -18.56
CA VAL A 153 6.81 -1.13 -18.11
C VAL A 153 7.93 -0.28 -18.67
N GLN A 154 7.59 0.87 -19.23
CA GLN A 154 8.55 1.88 -19.66
C GLN A 154 8.54 3.06 -18.70
N SER A 155 9.70 3.66 -18.48
CA SER A 155 9.79 4.89 -17.68
C SER A 155 9.06 6.03 -18.39
N GLY A 156 8.27 6.78 -17.61
CA GLY A 156 7.50 7.90 -18.16
C GLY A 156 6.72 8.63 -17.08
N SER A 157 6.14 9.76 -17.43
CA SER A 157 5.26 10.54 -16.56
C SER A 157 3.80 10.35 -16.97
N PHE A 158 2.92 10.39 -15.98
CA PHE A 158 1.49 10.43 -16.29
C PHE A 158 1.15 11.77 -16.92
N GLY A 159 0.45 11.72 -18.05
CA GLY A 159 -0.07 12.86 -18.80
C GLY A 159 -1.59 12.76 -18.95
N GLY A 160 -2.19 13.70 -19.66
CA GLY A 160 -3.62 13.79 -19.85
C GLY A 160 -4.29 14.69 -18.82
N THR A 161 -5.60 14.94 -18.98
CA THR A 161 -6.34 15.87 -18.13
C THR A 161 -6.93 15.17 -16.92
N TRP A 162 -7.68 14.10 -17.13
CA TRP A 162 -8.24 13.24 -16.07
C TRP A 162 -8.49 11.84 -16.63
N TYR A 163 -8.42 10.86 -15.73
CA TYR A 163 -8.59 9.45 -16.06
C TYR A 163 -9.96 8.92 -15.64
N PHE A 164 -10.49 9.47 -14.56
CA PHE A 164 -11.80 9.08 -14.04
C PHE A 164 -12.58 10.32 -13.64
N THR A 165 -13.89 10.27 -13.91
CA THR A 165 -14.85 11.22 -13.38
C THR A 165 -15.90 10.46 -12.59
N VAL A 166 -16.13 10.84 -11.34
CA VAL A 166 -17.20 10.32 -10.49
C VAL A 166 -18.23 11.43 -10.30
N PHE A 167 -19.50 11.14 -10.63
CA PHE A 167 -20.61 12.05 -10.46
C PHE A 167 -21.27 11.76 -9.12
N THR A 168 -21.37 12.77 -8.24
CA THR A 168 -21.97 12.64 -6.90
C THR A 168 -23.28 13.43 -6.81
N ALA A 169 -24.13 13.02 -5.86
CA ALA A 169 -25.43 13.65 -5.63
C ALA A 169 -25.39 14.77 -4.57
N GLU A 170 -24.37 14.79 -3.74
CA GLU A 170 -24.25 15.64 -2.55
C GLU A 170 -23.93 17.09 -2.86
N VAL A 171 -23.42 17.37 -4.04
CA VAL A 171 -23.07 18.73 -4.44
C VAL A 171 -24.10 19.22 -5.46
N PRO A 172 -24.68 20.43 -5.27
CA PRO A 172 -25.61 21.02 -6.23
C PRO A 172 -25.02 21.04 -7.64
N ASP A 173 -25.85 20.85 -8.64
CA ASP A 173 -25.52 20.89 -10.08
C ASP A 173 -24.54 19.79 -10.58
N GLY A 174 -24.51 18.64 -9.90
CA GLY A 174 -23.77 17.47 -10.39
C GLY A 174 -22.28 17.64 -10.27
N ALA A 175 -21.78 17.96 -9.09
CA ALA A 175 -20.34 18.03 -8.83
C ALA A 175 -19.65 16.78 -9.33
N ARG A 176 -18.55 17.03 -9.99
CA ARG A 176 -17.72 16.00 -10.62
C ARG A 176 -16.42 15.93 -9.84
N ILE A 177 -16.05 14.72 -9.46
CA ILE A 177 -14.73 14.43 -8.93
C ILE A 177 -13.89 13.96 -10.11
N TYR A 178 -12.89 14.74 -10.46
CA TYR A 178 -11.89 14.37 -11.46
C TYR A 178 -10.69 13.75 -10.78
N LEU A 179 -10.32 12.55 -11.19
CA LEU A 179 -9.17 11.85 -10.65
C LEU A 179 -8.14 11.62 -11.76
N SER A 180 -6.92 12.06 -11.52
CA SER A 180 -5.80 11.91 -12.45
C SER A 180 -4.61 11.33 -11.73
N PRO A 181 -4.01 10.23 -12.21
CA PRO A 181 -2.68 9.85 -11.82
C PRO A 181 -1.68 10.96 -12.17
N THR A 182 -0.78 11.25 -11.25
CA THR A 182 0.32 12.21 -11.44
C THR A 182 1.62 11.61 -10.95
N GLY A 183 2.76 12.20 -11.30
CA GLY A 183 4.09 11.70 -10.96
C GLY A 183 4.74 10.93 -12.10
N LYS A 184 5.85 10.30 -11.78
CA LYS A 184 6.70 9.58 -12.73
C LYS A 184 6.81 8.12 -12.35
N VAL A 185 6.76 7.24 -13.34
CA VAL A 185 7.12 5.82 -13.21
C VAL A 185 8.54 5.63 -13.74
N THR A 186 9.38 5.00 -12.94
CA THR A 186 10.74 4.59 -13.35
C THR A 186 10.77 3.06 -13.41
N ALA A 187 10.93 2.52 -14.60
CA ALA A 187 11.08 1.09 -14.81
C ALA A 187 12.52 0.67 -14.51
N ILE A 188 12.69 -0.31 -13.64
CA ILE A 188 13.99 -0.85 -13.24
C ILE A 188 14.17 -2.21 -13.89
N ALA A 189 15.24 -2.36 -14.65
CA ALA A 189 15.61 -3.64 -15.24
C ALA A 189 16.19 -4.56 -14.14
N GLY A 190 15.58 -5.74 -14.01
CA GLY A 190 16.00 -6.73 -13.02
C GLY A 190 15.35 -6.57 -11.64
N THR A 191 15.57 -7.59 -10.84
CA THR A 191 15.14 -7.70 -9.43
C THR A 191 16.26 -8.33 -8.64
N CYS A 192 16.21 -8.22 -7.30
CA CYS A 192 17.11 -9.01 -6.46
C CYS A 192 16.81 -10.51 -6.60
N SER A 193 17.78 -11.33 -6.29
CA SER A 193 17.62 -12.76 -6.10
C SER A 193 17.76 -13.13 -4.61
N ALA A 194 17.02 -14.13 -4.17
CA ALA A 194 17.20 -14.75 -2.86
C ALA A 194 17.46 -16.24 -3.09
N PRO A 195 18.69 -16.72 -2.93
CA PRO A 195 19.02 -18.11 -3.18
C PRO A 195 18.36 -19.02 -2.15
N ASN A 196 18.02 -20.25 -2.56
CA ASN A 196 17.55 -21.26 -1.64
C ASN A 196 18.64 -21.61 -0.61
N GLN A 197 18.27 -21.69 0.63
CA GLN A 197 19.17 -21.98 1.74
C GLN A 197 18.63 -23.08 2.62
N THR A 198 19.52 -23.94 3.13
CA THR A 198 19.21 -24.93 4.16
C THR A 198 19.99 -24.62 5.43
N VAL A 199 19.28 -24.45 6.52
CA VAL A 199 19.87 -24.19 7.84
C VAL A 199 19.69 -25.44 8.69
N THR A 200 20.80 -26.17 8.93
CA THR A 200 20.79 -27.35 9.78
C THR A 200 21.08 -26.95 11.22
N LEU A 201 20.11 -27.17 12.12
CA LEU A 201 20.28 -26.90 13.56
C LEU A 201 21.09 -28.04 14.22
N PRO A 202 21.89 -27.69 15.25
CA PRO A 202 22.56 -28.73 16.07
C PRO A 202 21.53 -29.57 16.81
N SER A 203 21.83 -30.84 17.09
CA SER A 203 20.96 -31.68 17.89
C SER A 203 20.74 -31.09 19.30
N ALA A 204 19.52 -31.14 19.78
CA ALA A 204 19.15 -30.68 21.12
C ALA A 204 18.55 -31.84 21.94
N ARG A 205 18.82 -31.83 23.26
CA ARG A 205 18.26 -32.81 24.21
C ARG A 205 17.08 -32.19 24.94
N PRO A 206 16.05 -32.98 25.32
CA PRO A 206 14.93 -32.46 26.11
C PRO A 206 15.36 -31.73 27.40
N SER A 207 16.46 -32.14 28.02
CA SER A 207 17.02 -31.51 29.24
C SER A 207 17.56 -30.08 29.04
N GLN A 208 17.71 -29.63 27.79
CA GLN A 208 18.14 -28.26 27.48
C GLN A 208 16.97 -27.26 27.45
N PHE A 209 15.74 -27.74 27.63
CA PHE A 209 14.56 -26.91 27.69
C PHE A 209 14.06 -26.78 29.14
N SER A 210 13.67 -25.58 29.52
CA SER A 210 13.20 -25.24 30.87
C SER A 210 11.68 -25.03 30.96
N GLY A 211 10.94 -25.39 29.92
CA GLY A 211 9.49 -25.24 29.86
C GLY A 211 9.02 -24.59 28.55
N ILE A 212 7.70 -24.50 28.39
CA ILE A 212 7.09 -23.91 27.20
C ILE A 212 7.63 -22.51 26.93
N GLY A 213 8.00 -22.23 25.68
CA GLY A 213 8.63 -20.98 25.27
C GLY A 213 10.17 -20.95 25.37
N SER A 214 10.79 -21.90 26.10
CA SER A 214 12.24 -22.00 26.16
C SER A 214 12.82 -22.47 24.83
N THR A 215 14.06 -22.00 24.51
CA THR A 215 14.74 -22.31 23.25
C THR A 215 16.05 -23.04 23.46
N ALA A 216 16.43 -23.89 22.52
CA ALA A 216 17.71 -24.60 22.51
C ALA A 216 18.25 -24.74 21.07
N GLY A 217 19.54 -25.06 20.94
CA GLY A 217 20.15 -25.34 19.64
C GLY A 217 20.16 -24.17 18.68
N ALA A 218 20.35 -22.94 19.17
CA ALA A 218 20.38 -21.75 18.34
C ALA A 218 21.55 -21.79 17.34
N LYS A 219 21.23 -21.45 16.08
CA LYS A 219 22.20 -21.29 15.00
C LYS A 219 21.97 -19.99 14.26
N ARG A 220 23.03 -19.19 14.13
CA ARG A 220 23.01 -17.99 13.28
C ARG A 220 23.15 -18.35 11.82
N PHE A 221 22.48 -17.62 10.97
CA PHE A 221 22.58 -17.69 9.51
C PHE A 221 22.33 -16.31 8.91
N GLN A 222 22.56 -16.17 7.62
CA GLN A 222 22.30 -14.93 6.90
C GLN A 222 21.30 -15.22 5.78
N LEU A 223 20.24 -14.46 5.74
CA LEU A 223 19.36 -14.44 4.58
C LEU A 223 20.02 -13.56 3.51
N GLN A 224 20.33 -14.17 2.35
CA GLN A 224 20.96 -13.47 1.24
C GLN A 224 19.91 -12.82 0.35
N VAL A 225 20.17 -11.57 -0.01
CA VAL A 225 19.40 -10.79 -0.99
C VAL A 225 20.40 -10.22 -1.98
N ASP A 226 20.58 -10.92 -3.12
CA ASP A 226 21.70 -10.71 -4.01
C ASP A 226 21.31 -9.97 -5.29
N ASN A 227 22.31 -9.31 -5.90
CA ASN A 227 22.20 -8.65 -7.21
C ASN A 227 21.05 -7.66 -7.30
N CYS A 228 20.80 -6.93 -6.22
CA CYS A 228 19.77 -5.89 -6.21
C CYS A 228 20.15 -4.76 -7.17
N PRO A 229 19.33 -4.44 -8.15
CA PRO A 229 19.60 -3.31 -9.03
C PRO A 229 19.45 -1.98 -8.28
N ARG A 230 20.15 -0.97 -8.76
CA ARG A 230 19.97 0.42 -8.32
C ARG A 230 18.63 0.98 -8.80
N GLY A 231 18.14 2.01 -8.14
CA GLY A 231 17.00 2.80 -8.60
C GLY A 231 15.70 2.59 -7.83
N TYR A 232 15.52 1.49 -7.12
CA TYR A 232 14.36 1.32 -6.25
C TYR A 232 14.43 2.29 -5.07
N ASN A 233 13.30 2.87 -4.68
CA ASN A 233 13.24 3.71 -3.49
C ASN A 233 13.37 2.90 -2.21
N ARG A 234 12.92 1.64 -2.26
CA ARG A 234 12.98 0.68 -1.17
C ARG A 234 12.99 -0.73 -1.72
N ILE A 235 13.75 -1.60 -1.08
CA ILE A 235 13.62 -3.06 -1.20
C ILE A 235 13.21 -3.59 0.16
N GLY A 236 12.21 -4.45 0.17
CA GLY A 236 11.72 -5.15 1.33
C GLY A 236 11.73 -6.66 1.14
N TYR A 237 11.61 -7.38 2.23
CA TYR A 237 11.43 -8.83 2.25
C TYR A 237 10.30 -9.22 3.18
N LEU A 238 9.57 -10.28 2.84
CA LEU A 238 8.58 -10.91 3.69
C LEU A 238 9.02 -12.35 3.94
N LEU A 239 8.84 -12.78 5.18
CA LEU A 239 9.03 -14.18 5.59
C LEU A 239 7.65 -14.84 5.64
N ASN A 240 7.37 -15.76 4.73
CA ASN A 240 6.09 -16.44 4.64
C ASN A 240 6.27 -17.91 5.01
N PRO A 241 5.80 -18.36 6.20
CA PRO A 241 5.92 -19.74 6.62
C PRO A 241 5.14 -20.69 5.71
N VAL A 242 5.73 -21.80 5.32
CA VAL A 242 5.01 -22.86 4.61
C VAL A 242 4.01 -23.48 5.57
N GLY A 243 2.72 -23.44 5.19
CA GLY A 243 1.62 -23.85 6.06
C GLY A 243 0.97 -22.71 6.84
N GLY A 244 1.44 -21.46 6.63
CA GLY A 244 0.91 -20.24 7.24
C GLY A 244 1.47 -19.93 8.63
N ALA A 245 1.29 -18.69 9.07
CA ALA A 245 1.73 -18.26 10.40
C ALA A 245 0.83 -18.86 11.49
N ILE A 246 1.44 -19.27 12.61
CA ILE A 246 0.71 -19.83 13.76
C ILE A 246 0.25 -18.67 14.66
N ALA A 247 -1.05 -18.54 14.85
CA ALA A 247 -1.61 -17.49 15.69
C ALA A 247 -1.05 -17.54 17.13
N GLY A 248 -0.67 -16.38 17.67
CA GLY A 248 -0.11 -16.27 19.02
C GLY A 248 1.32 -16.82 19.19
N SER A 249 1.99 -17.23 18.10
CA SER A 249 3.34 -17.81 18.14
C SER A 249 4.28 -17.09 17.17
N PRO A 250 4.72 -15.86 17.47
CA PRO A 250 5.58 -15.07 16.58
C PRO A 250 6.90 -15.79 16.31
N GLY A 251 7.31 -15.81 15.05
CA GLY A 251 8.55 -16.42 14.58
C GLY A 251 8.56 -17.95 14.58
N VAL A 252 7.47 -18.63 14.97
CA VAL A 252 7.41 -20.10 15.05
C VAL A 252 6.90 -20.69 13.75
N LEU A 253 7.69 -21.57 13.15
CA LEU A 253 7.33 -22.26 11.89
C LEU A 253 6.39 -23.44 12.15
N PRO A 254 5.41 -23.70 11.27
CA PRO A 254 4.70 -24.97 11.22
C PRO A 254 5.69 -26.12 11.02
N LEU A 255 5.37 -27.29 11.55
CA LEU A 255 6.16 -28.49 11.30
C LEU A 255 6.05 -28.90 9.83
N GLY A 256 7.18 -29.13 9.21
CA GLY A 256 7.26 -29.67 7.87
C GLY A 256 7.00 -31.17 7.83
N ALA A 257 6.73 -31.68 6.62
CA ALA A 257 6.56 -33.11 6.40
C ALA A 257 7.82 -33.89 6.85
N GLY A 258 7.63 -35.05 7.49
CA GLY A 258 8.72 -35.86 8.04
C GLY A 258 9.17 -35.44 9.45
N SER A 259 8.54 -34.46 10.08
CA SER A 259 8.76 -34.20 11.51
C SER A 259 8.11 -35.27 12.35
N SER A 260 8.88 -35.90 13.24
CA SER A 260 8.39 -36.94 14.16
C SER A 260 8.42 -36.52 15.64
N ALA A 261 9.19 -35.47 15.97
CA ALA A 261 9.24 -34.91 17.33
C ALA A 261 7.91 -34.26 17.68
N LYS A 262 7.56 -34.28 18.98
CA LYS A 262 6.36 -33.61 19.51
C LYS A 262 6.74 -32.64 20.60
N GLY A 263 5.94 -31.58 20.79
CA GLY A 263 6.14 -30.56 21.82
C GLY A 263 7.29 -29.58 21.53
N VAL A 264 7.85 -29.61 20.31
CA VAL A 264 8.93 -28.74 19.88
C VAL A 264 8.71 -28.29 18.42
N ARG A 265 9.13 -27.06 18.09
CA ARG A 265 9.06 -26.48 16.75
C ARG A 265 10.37 -25.71 16.47
N ILE A 266 10.48 -25.13 15.26
CA ILE A 266 11.57 -24.22 14.90
C ILE A 266 11.06 -22.79 15.10
N ARG A 267 11.88 -21.97 15.79
CA ARG A 267 11.68 -20.54 15.92
C ARG A 267 12.74 -19.81 15.10
N VAL A 268 12.31 -18.84 14.29
CA VAL A 268 13.16 -17.90 13.56
C VAL A 268 13.14 -16.57 14.30
N ALA A 269 14.28 -15.91 14.40
CA ALA A 269 14.44 -14.62 15.04
C ALA A 269 15.49 -13.79 14.29
N ASP A 270 15.57 -12.50 14.57
CA ASP A 270 16.69 -11.66 14.16
C ASP A 270 17.98 -12.00 14.93
N ASP A 271 19.07 -11.31 14.66
CA ASP A 271 20.36 -11.51 15.31
C ASP A 271 20.36 -11.14 16.81
N LYS A 272 19.38 -10.35 17.24
CA LYS A 272 19.17 -9.94 18.65
C LYS A 272 18.25 -10.90 19.41
N GLY A 273 17.69 -11.90 18.73
CA GLY A 273 16.78 -12.87 19.32
C GLY A 273 15.31 -12.45 19.35
N VAL A 274 14.97 -11.32 18.73
CA VAL A 274 13.58 -10.91 18.57
C VAL A 274 12.89 -11.80 17.54
N ALA A 275 11.72 -12.35 17.88
CA ALA A 275 10.98 -13.24 17.01
C ALA A 275 10.72 -12.61 15.64
N ALA A 276 10.95 -13.35 14.57
CA ALA A 276 10.67 -12.90 13.22
C ALA A 276 9.18 -12.58 13.04
N THR A 277 8.89 -11.47 12.38
CA THR A 277 7.52 -11.12 11.97
C THR A 277 7.25 -11.75 10.62
N PHE A 278 6.19 -12.57 10.56
CA PHE A 278 5.76 -13.22 9.32
C PHE A 278 4.73 -12.38 8.57
N ASP A 279 4.65 -12.60 7.25
CA ASP A 279 3.66 -12.00 6.34
C ASP A 279 3.65 -10.45 6.33
N THR A 280 4.72 -9.83 6.85
CA THR A 280 4.89 -8.38 6.88
C THR A 280 6.17 -8.00 6.16
N SER A 281 6.11 -6.97 5.31
CA SER A 281 7.29 -6.46 4.62
C SER A 281 8.24 -5.75 5.59
N ILE A 282 9.46 -6.23 5.61
CA ILE A 282 10.56 -5.66 6.40
C ILE A 282 11.56 -5.04 5.41
N ARG A 283 11.98 -3.81 5.68
CA ARG A 283 12.93 -3.11 4.82
C ARG A 283 14.32 -3.74 4.91
N VAL A 284 15.02 -3.79 3.77
CA VAL A 284 16.46 -4.05 3.71
C VAL A 284 17.17 -2.73 3.96
N ASP A 285 17.50 -2.44 5.23
CA ASP A 285 18.03 -1.12 5.64
C ASP A 285 19.37 -0.78 4.99
N ALA A 286 20.18 -1.78 4.68
CA ALA A 286 21.46 -1.62 4.00
C ALA A 286 21.35 -1.30 2.51
N TYR A 287 20.15 -1.38 1.91
CA TYR A 287 19.99 -1.12 0.48
C TYR A 287 20.28 0.33 0.14
N ASP A 288 21.22 0.53 -0.77
CA ASP A 288 21.55 1.83 -1.36
C ASP A 288 20.94 1.95 -2.76
N LYS A 289 20.04 2.91 -2.92
CA LYS A 289 19.36 3.22 -4.19
C LYS A 289 20.34 3.62 -5.31
N ALA A 290 21.46 4.26 -4.97
CA ALA A 290 22.39 4.78 -5.96
C ALA A 290 23.26 3.67 -6.57
N THR A 291 23.59 2.66 -5.79
CA THR A 291 24.53 1.62 -6.18
C THR A 291 23.89 0.25 -6.42
N GLY A 292 22.82 -0.08 -5.69
CA GLY A 292 22.35 -1.46 -5.59
C GLY A 292 23.37 -2.33 -4.85
N GLY A 293 23.32 -3.64 -5.06
CA GLY A 293 24.29 -4.57 -4.49
C GLY A 293 23.69 -5.85 -3.92
N SER A 294 24.49 -6.57 -3.13
CA SER A 294 24.06 -7.76 -2.40
C SER A 294 24.10 -7.51 -0.90
N TYR A 295 23.12 -8.02 -0.19
CA TYR A 295 22.88 -7.74 1.22
C TYR A 295 22.65 -9.02 1.99
N ALA A 296 23.24 -9.11 3.18
CA ALA A 296 23.08 -10.22 4.10
C ALA A 296 22.29 -9.74 5.33
N ILE A 297 21.16 -10.38 5.58
CA ILE A 297 20.28 -10.07 6.71
C ILE A 297 20.57 -11.09 7.80
N PRO A 298 21.15 -10.67 8.94
CA PRO A 298 21.51 -11.60 10.00
C PRO A 298 20.26 -12.11 10.73
N MET A 299 20.17 -13.43 10.83
CA MET A 299 19.06 -14.16 11.43
C MET A 299 19.57 -15.27 12.33
N GLN A 300 18.69 -15.81 13.16
CA GLN A 300 18.95 -17.06 13.89
C GLN A 300 17.73 -17.98 13.87
N ALA A 301 17.99 -19.27 13.89
CA ALA A 301 16.99 -20.29 14.08
C ALA A 301 17.31 -21.13 15.31
N SER A 302 16.31 -21.60 16.03
CA SER A 302 16.44 -22.43 17.23
C SER A 302 15.24 -23.36 17.36
N TYR A 303 15.38 -24.40 18.16
CA TYR A 303 14.21 -25.12 18.62
C TYR A 303 13.50 -24.30 19.73
N ILE A 304 12.18 -24.39 19.77
CA ILE A 304 11.33 -23.81 20.82
C ILE A 304 10.40 -24.88 21.38
N GLN A 305 10.34 -25.02 22.70
CA GLN A 305 9.39 -25.89 23.35
C GLN A 305 7.96 -25.34 23.25
N THR A 306 7.03 -26.15 22.78
CA THR A 306 5.62 -25.73 22.55
C THR A 306 4.61 -26.53 23.38
N ALA A 307 5.05 -27.57 24.09
CA ALA A 307 4.22 -28.35 25.01
C ALA A 307 5.00 -28.78 26.28
N ALA A 308 4.32 -29.13 27.33
CA ALA A 308 4.93 -29.54 28.61
C ALA A 308 5.88 -30.73 28.46
N ALA A 309 5.55 -31.68 27.59
CA ALA A 309 6.38 -32.84 27.29
C ALA A 309 6.96 -32.75 25.87
N ILE A 310 8.25 -33.12 25.74
CA ILE A 310 8.93 -33.25 24.47
C ILE A 310 9.12 -34.72 24.15
N THR A 311 8.67 -35.17 22.97
CA THR A 311 9.03 -36.45 22.40
C THR A 311 10.17 -36.24 21.41
N PRO A 312 11.33 -36.91 21.59
CA PRO A 312 12.45 -36.82 20.66
C PRO A 312 12.07 -37.33 19.26
N GLY A 313 12.70 -36.75 18.27
CA GLY A 313 12.46 -37.07 16.86
C GLY A 313 13.05 -36.03 15.94
N THR A 314 12.70 -36.10 14.68
CA THR A 314 13.08 -35.11 13.66
C THR A 314 12.18 -33.89 13.70
N VAL A 315 12.75 -32.70 13.47
CA VAL A 315 12.00 -31.44 13.37
C VAL A 315 12.43 -30.74 12.10
N SER A 316 11.49 -30.40 11.25
CA SER A 316 11.69 -29.58 10.07
C SER A 316 10.65 -28.47 10.00
N GLY A 317 10.99 -27.39 9.33
CA GLY A 317 10.10 -26.28 9.03
C GLY A 317 10.67 -25.51 7.83
N ALA A 318 9.80 -24.85 7.11
CA ALA A 318 10.20 -24.09 5.93
C ALA A 318 9.47 -22.74 5.88
N MET A 319 10.09 -21.77 5.24
CA MET A 319 9.50 -20.49 4.90
C MET A 319 9.94 -20.06 3.51
N THR A 320 9.10 -19.29 2.83
CA THR A 320 9.41 -18.63 1.57
C THR A 320 9.80 -17.17 1.85
N VAL A 321 10.85 -16.71 1.20
CA VAL A 321 11.23 -15.30 1.20
C VAL A 321 10.66 -14.64 -0.04
N LEU A 322 9.83 -13.64 0.15
CA LEU A 322 9.28 -12.82 -0.93
C LEU A 322 9.95 -11.46 -0.90
N LEU A 323 10.40 -10.98 -2.05
CA LEU A 323 10.98 -9.64 -2.16
C LEU A 323 9.94 -8.66 -2.69
N ASP A 324 9.89 -7.47 -2.13
CA ASP A 324 9.06 -6.36 -2.61
C ASP A 324 9.91 -5.13 -2.93
N TYR A 325 9.42 -4.33 -3.86
CA TYR A 325 10.13 -3.19 -4.44
C TYR A 325 9.24 -1.95 -4.44
N GLN A 326 9.80 -0.80 -4.11
CA GLN A 326 9.10 0.50 -4.15
C GLN A 326 9.95 1.56 -4.84
#